data_d9cd373c7c8f9b65512f573564349162
#
_entry.id   d9cd373c7c8f9b65512f573564349162
#
_cell.length_a   1.000
_cell.length_b   1.000
_cell.length_c   1.000
_cell.angle_alpha   90.00
_cell.angle_beta   90.00
_cell.angle_gamma   90.00
#
_symmetry.space_group_name_H-M   'P 1'
#
loop_
_entity.id
_entity.type
_entity.pdbx_description
1 polymer ?
#
loop_
_entity_poly.entity_id
_entity_poly.type
_entity_poly.pdbx_seq_one_letter_code
_entity_poly.pdbx_strand_id
1 'polypeptide(L)'
;GAWSNALDTIQRHGVEFPAQIIVGQYVPDSSVFYQYAVGLAYLMIGIFVYSRRANAPHAAHFYLLCLASFVLSCFHYTGKLNSFDQVIYAGNVVAGILAPALFLHFCLAFPDRPRGARSRWQAAMVYLPAVVLLLLYFLLSQGMLLVKAPLAEVVWFLDRAWLCYLAGCYIGGAIVLAIHHHGADDPILRHQLKYLRNGAVIGIAPFALI
;
A
#
# COMPACT_ATOMS: atom_id res chain seq x y z
N GLY A 1 -20.21 13.41 27.23
CA GLY A 1 -20.23 13.36 25.76
C GLY A 1 -21.66 13.17 25.28
N ALA A 2 -22.15 14.04 24.40
CA ALA A 2 -23.48 13.92 23.85
C ALA A 2 -23.47 12.79 22.82
N TRP A 3 -24.26 11.74 23.08
CA TRP A 3 -24.56 10.71 22.10
C TRP A 3 -25.70 11.25 21.23
N SER A 4 -25.48 11.34 19.92
CA SER A 4 -26.59 11.62 19.01
C SER A 4 -27.12 10.28 18.50
N ASN A 5 -28.37 9.98 18.80
CA ASN A 5 -29.09 8.84 18.26
C ASN A 5 -29.77 9.27 16.97
N ALA A 6 -29.45 8.69 15.86
CA ALA A 6 -30.20 8.82 14.63
C ALA A 6 -31.04 7.55 14.41
N LEU A 7 -32.34 7.72 14.21
CA LEU A 7 -33.20 6.65 13.75
C LEU A 7 -33.18 6.69 12.22
N ASP A 8 -32.67 5.64 11.63
CA ASP A 8 -32.66 5.46 10.18
C ASP A 8 -33.44 4.20 9.82
N THR A 9 -34.07 4.18 8.64
CA THR A 9 -34.84 3.05 8.19
C THR A 9 -34.03 2.27 7.15
N ILE A 10 -33.63 1.07 7.52
CA ILE A 10 -32.88 0.18 6.61
C ILE A 10 -33.86 -0.72 5.88
N GLN A 11 -33.87 -0.68 4.55
CA GLN A 11 -34.68 -1.57 3.72
C GLN A 11 -33.83 -2.79 3.32
N ARG A 12 -34.27 -3.98 3.72
CA ARG A 12 -33.65 -5.25 3.34
C ARG A 12 -34.72 -6.22 2.82
N HIS A 13 -34.55 -6.68 1.59
CA HIS A 13 -35.51 -7.58 0.91
C HIS A 13 -36.96 -7.08 0.88
N GLY A 14 -37.14 -5.77 0.72
CA GLY A 14 -38.46 -5.16 0.67
C GLY A 14 -39.13 -4.95 2.04
N VAL A 15 -38.46 -5.28 3.14
CA VAL A 15 -38.93 -5.04 4.51
C VAL A 15 -38.13 -3.91 5.12
N GLU A 16 -38.81 -2.93 5.71
CA GLU A 16 -38.22 -1.78 6.39
C GLU A 16 -38.02 -2.10 7.86
N PHE A 17 -36.79 -1.91 8.35
CA PHE A 17 -36.43 -2.08 9.75
C PHE A 17 -35.95 -0.75 10.32
N PRO A 18 -36.54 -0.26 11.43
CA PRO A 18 -35.98 0.88 12.13
C PRO A 18 -34.62 0.46 12.75
N ALA A 19 -33.55 1.12 12.35
CA ALA A 19 -32.23 0.93 12.93
C ALA A 19 -31.82 2.15 13.72
N GLN A 20 -31.40 1.95 14.97
CA GLN A 20 -30.87 3.00 15.81
C GLN A 20 -29.35 3.07 15.61
N ILE A 21 -28.89 4.15 14.96
CA ILE A 21 -27.46 4.41 14.78
C ILE A 21 -26.97 5.22 15.97
N ILE A 22 -26.08 4.63 16.76
CA ILE A 22 -25.43 5.31 17.88
C ILE A 22 -24.11 5.89 17.38
N VAL A 23 -24.05 7.21 17.24
CA VAL A 23 -22.82 7.91 16.86
C VAL A 23 -22.03 8.22 18.12
N GLY A 24 -20.93 7.50 18.35
CA GLY A 24 -19.99 7.76 19.44
C GLY A 24 -19.04 8.90 19.12
N GLN A 25 -18.55 9.61 20.13
CA GLN A 25 -17.45 10.54 19.95
C GLN A 25 -16.17 9.77 19.56
N TYR A 26 -15.53 10.21 18.48
CA TYR A 26 -14.22 9.71 18.11
C TYR A 26 -13.20 10.11 19.20
N VAL A 27 -12.67 9.15 19.91
CA VAL A 27 -11.51 9.35 20.80
C VAL A 27 -10.26 9.03 19.97
N PRO A 28 -9.36 10.01 19.76
CA PRO A 28 -8.12 9.74 19.05
C PRO A 28 -7.33 8.64 19.77
N ASP A 29 -7.11 7.52 19.09
CA ASP A 29 -6.26 6.46 19.62
C ASP A 29 -4.80 6.89 19.52
N SER A 30 -4.01 6.60 20.55
CA SER A 30 -2.55 6.85 20.54
C SER A 30 -1.82 6.16 19.38
N SER A 31 -2.38 5.07 18.87
CA SER A 31 -1.87 4.37 17.68
C SER A 31 -1.83 5.27 16.43
N VAL A 32 -2.80 6.17 16.28
CA VAL A 32 -2.89 7.10 15.15
C VAL A 32 -1.72 8.10 15.16
N PHE A 33 -1.35 8.61 16.34
CA PHE A 33 -0.19 9.49 16.47
C PHE A 33 1.11 8.79 16.09
N TYR A 34 1.24 7.52 16.50
CA TYR A 34 2.39 6.71 16.10
C TYR A 34 2.43 6.51 14.57
N GLN A 35 1.30 6.23 13.93
CA GLN A 35 1.20 6.09 12.49
C GLN A 35 1.59 7.39 11.77
N TYR A 36 1.14 8.55 12.23
CA TYR A 36 1.55 9.85 11.69
C TYR A 36 3.05 10.09 11.85
N ALA A 37 3.62 9.76 13.00
CA ALA A 37 5.06 9.90 13.22
C ALA A 37 5.88 9.02 12.26
N VAL A 38 5.45 7.77 12.05
CA VAL A 38 6.06 6.84 11.09
C VAL A 38 5.93 7.37 9.66
N GLY A 39 4.74 7.82 9.25
CA GLY A 39 4.53 8.38 7.92
C GLY A 39 5.39 9.62 7.66
N LEU A 40 5.44 10.55 8.60
CA LEU A 40 6.30 11.74 8.49
C LEU A 40 7.77 11.36 8.41
N ALA A 41 8.23 10.35 9.15
CA ALA A 41 9.60 9.86 9.06
C ALA A 41 9.91 9.34 7.64
N TYR A 42 9.01 8.54 7.04
CA TYR A 42 9.17 8.10 5.64
C TYR A 42 9.26 9.28 4.68
N LEU A 43 8.37 10.26 4.81
CA LEU A 43 8.36 11.44 3.94
C LEU A 43 9.68 12.23 4.06
N MET A 44 10.12 12.49 5.29
CA MET A 44 11.37 13.21 5.55
C MET A 44 12.59 12.48 4.99
N ILE A 45 12.68 11.17 5.19
CA ILE A 45 13.76 10.34 4.63
C ILE A 45 13.73 10.38 3.10
N GLY A 46 12.55 10.22 2.51
CA GLY A 46 12.38 10.27 1.06
C GLY A 46 12.81 11.60 0.44
N ILE A 47 12.35 12.72 1.02
CA ILE A 47 12.74 14.06 0.59
C ILE A 47 14.24 14.29 0.79
N PHE A 48 14.81 13.91 1.92
CA PHE A 48 16.22 14.05 2.20
C PHE A 48 17.09 13.30 1.18
N VAL A 49 16.78 12.02 0.92
CA VAL A 49 17.53 11.22 -0.05
C VAL A 49 17.40 11.80 -1.46
N TYR A 50 16.19 12.17 -1.86
CA TYR A 50 15.96 12.73 -3.18
C TYR A 50 16.65 14.08 -3.37
N SER A 51 16.58 14.99 -2.38
CA SER A 51 17.22 16.31 -2.47
C SER A 51 18.75 16.23 -2.49
N ARG A 52 19.33 15.27 -1.76
CA ARG A 52 20.80 15.10 -1.69
C ARG A 52 21.38 14.28 -2.83
N ARG A 53 20.60 13.38 -3.42
CA ARG A 53 21.06 12.39 -4.39
C ARG A 53 20.08 12.23 -5.56
N ALA A 54 19.47 13.32 -6.06
CA ALA A 54 18.49 13.27 -7.15
C ALA A 54 18.99 12.52 -8.40
N ASN A 55 20.28 12.65 -8.71
CA ASN A 55 20.92 11.99 -9.84
C ASN A 55 21.38 10.56 -9.55
N ALA A 56 21.23 10.08 -8.30
CA ALA A 56 21.59 8.70 -7.98
C ALA A 56 20.60 7.71 -8.65
N PRO A 57 21.09 6.58 -9.15
CA PRO A 57 20.21 5.54 -9.64
C PRO A 57 19.22 5.14 -8.53
N HIS A 58 17.93 5.00 -8.88
CA HIS A 58 16.84 4.59 -7.97
C HIS A 58 16.41 5.60 -6.89
N ALA A 59 16.99 6.80 -6.79
CA ALA A 59 16.57 7.82 -5.82
C ALA A 59 15.08 8.18 -5.97
N ALA A 60 14.61 8.33 -7.21
CA ALA A 60 13.20 8.60 -7.49
C ALA A 60 12.29 7.43 -7.07
N HIS A 61 12.69 6.17 -7.32
CA HIS A 61 11.92 4.99 -6.90
C HIS A 61 11.82 4.90 -5.37
N PHE A 62 12.92 5.16 -4.68
CA PHE A 62 12.94 5.19 -3.22
C PHE A 62 12.06 6.31 -2.67
N TYR A 63 12.11 7.50 -3.28
CA TYR A 63 11.24 8.61 -2.91
C TYR A 63 9.74 8.27 -3.09
N LEU A 64 9.37 7.67 -4.23
CA LEU A 64 8.00 7.24 -4.49
C LEU A 64 7.52 6.17 -3.50
N LEU A 65 8.40 5.24 -3.12
CA LEU A 65 8.10 4.25 -2.08
C LEU A 65 7.85 4.93 -0.72
N CYS A 66 8.70 5.89 -0.34
CA CYS A 66 8.51 6.67 0.89
C CYS A 66 7.23 7.50 0.86
N LEU A 67 6.89 8.09 -0.29
CA LEU A 67 5.65 8.85 -0.47
C LEU A 67 4.41 7.94 -0.35
N ALA A 68 4.43 6.76 -0.96
CA ALA A 68 3.34 5.78 -0.81
C ALA A 68 3.20 5.33 0.64
N SER A 69 4.30 5.07 1.34
CA SER A 69 4.30 4.73 2.77
C SER A 69 3.76 5.86 3.65
N PHE A 70 4.08 7.11 3.32
CA PHE A 70 3.50 8.29 3.98
C PHE A 70 1.98 8.35 3.79
N VAL A 71 1.49 8.18 2.57
CA VAL A 71 0.04 8.19 2.29
C VAL A 71 -0.66 7.11 3.11
N LEU A 72 -0.17 5.87 3.09
CA LEU A 72 -0.75 4.75 3.84
C LEU A 72 -0.74 4.95 5.36
N SER A 73 0.24 5.70 5.88
CA SER A 73 0.34 5.94 7.32
C SER A 73 -0.42 7.18 7.79
N CYS A 74 -0.62 8.18 6.92
CA CYS A 74 -1.18 9.47 7.32
C CYS A 74 -2.59 9.73 6.80
N PHE A 75 -3.04 9.02 5.76
CA PHE A 75 -4.35 9.23 5.17
C PHE A 75 -5.41 8.40 5.91
N HIS A 76 -6.06 9.04 6.91
CA HIS A 76 -7.13 8.44 7.69
C HIS A 76 -8.47 9.11 7.38
N TYR A 77 -9.53 8.30 7.31
CA TYR A 77 -10.88 8.80 7.06
C TYR A 77 -11.35 9.71 8.20
N THR A 78 -12.02 10.79 7.81
CA THR A 78 -12.64 11.70 8.79
C THR A 78 -14.01 11.19 9.28
N GLY A 79 -14.59 10.22 8.58
CA GLY A 79 -15.91 9.66 8.86
C GLY A 79 -17.07 10.56 8.39
N LYS A 80 -16.79 11.68 7.72
CA LYS A 80 -17.80 12.61 7.23
C LYS A 80 -18.37 12.24 5.85
N LEU A 81 -17.79 11.22 5.19
CA LEU A 81 -18.16 10.75 3.86
C LEU A 81 -18.25 11.87 2.80
N ASN A 82 -17.38 12.86 2.92
CA ASN A 82 -17.33 14.01 2.01
C ASN A 82 -16.30 13.77 0.89
N SER A 83 -16.17 14.75 -0.03
CA SER A 83 -15.21 14.69 -1.14
C SER A 83 -13.75 14.51 -0.67
N PHE A 84 -13.43 15.00 0.54
CA PHE A 84 -12.11 14.82 1.13
C PHE A 84 -11.86 13.34 1.50
N ASP A 85 -12.83 12.66 2.09
CA ASP A 85 -12.74 11.22 2.37
C ASP A 85 -12.64 10.39 1.09
N GLN A 86 -13.25 10.84 -0.03
CA GLN A 86 -13.07 10.19 -1.33
C GLN A 86 -11.63 10.31 -1.85
N VAL A 87 -10.99 11.47 -1.69
CA VAL A 87 -9.58 11.67 -2.03
C VAL A 87 -8.68 10.79 -1.17
N ILE A 88 -8.96 10.71 0.14
CA ILE A 88 -8.25 9.81 1.07
C ILE A 88 -8.38 8.36 0.60
N TYR A 89 -9.60 7.91 0.27
CA TYR A 89 -9.84 6.57 -0.24
C TYR A 89 -9.04 6.28 -1.51
N ALA A 90 -9.14 7.16 -2.52
CA ALA A 90 -8.41 7.00 -3.76
C ALA A 90 -6.90 6.97 -3.53
N GLY A 91 -6.37 7.86 -2.67
CA GLY A 91 -4.96 7.89 -2.29
C GLY A 91 -4.50 6.59 -1.64
N ASN A 92 -5.27 6.06 -0.70
CA ASN A 92 -4.97 4.80 -0.03
C ASN A 92 -5.01 3.59 -0.98
N VAL A 93 -5.99 3.51 -1.87
CA VAL A 93 -6.07 2.45 -2.88
C VAL A 93 -4.87 2.49 -3.81
N VAL A 94 -4.56 3.68 -4.36
CA VAL A 94 -3.42 3.85 -5.26
C VAL A 94 -2.10 3.54 -4.55
N ALA A 95 -1.87 4.10 -3.36
CA ALA A 95 -0.66 3.86 -2.59
C ALA A 95 -0.53 2.39 -2.17
N GLY A 96 -1.62 1.77 -1.70
CA GLY A 96 -1.66 0.38 -1.26
C GLY A 96 -1.34 -0.64 -2.37
N ILE A 97 -1.73 -0.33 -3.60
CA ILE A 97 -1.46 -1.19 -4.75
C ILE A 97 -0.07 -0.90 -5.35
N LEU A 98 0.36 0.37 -5.37
CA LEU A 98 1.66 0.73 -5.96
C LEU A 98 2.85 0.47 -5.03
N ALA A 99 2.70 0.61 -3.72
CA ALA A 99 3.81 0.43 -2.77
C ALA A 99 4.50 -0.94 -2.89
N PRO A 100 3.79 -2.08 -2.97
CA PRO A 100 4.43 -3.39 -3.16
C PRO A 100 5.19 -3.49 -4.48
N ALA A 101 4.62 -2.93 -5.59
CA ALA A 101 5.30 -2.91 -6.88
C ALA A 101 6.57 -2.06 -6.85
N LEU A 102 6.49 -0.88 -6.26
CA LEU A 102 7.65 0.01 -6.10
C LEU A 102 8.74 -0.65 -5.26
N PHE A 103 8.38 -1.32 -4.18
CA PHE A 103 9.31 -2.07 -3.34
C PHE A 103 10.00 -3.19 -4.11
N LEU A 104 9.24 -4.06 -4.79
CA LEU A 104 9.80 -5.17 -5.57
C LEU A 104 10.68 -4.66 -6.71
N HIS A 105 10.23 -3.62 -7.43
CA HIS A 105 11.03 -3.01 -8.48
C HIS A 105 12.33 -2.40 -7.94
N PHE A 106 12.27 -1.72 -6.80
CA PHE A 106 13.46 -1.21 -6.12
C PHE A 106 14.44 -2.34 -5.79
N CYS A 107 13.98 -3.46 -5.22
CA CYS A 107 14.81 -4.61 -4.91
C CYS A 107 15.46 -5.24 -6.15
N LEU A 108 14.72 -5.33 -7.27
CA LEU A 108 15.22 -5.85 -8.54
C LEU A 108 16.23 -4.94 -9.21
N ALA A 109 16.10 -3.64 -9.00
CA ALA A 109 16.93 -2.63 -9.63
C ALA A 109 18.18 -2.28 -8.82
N PHE A 110 18.21 -2.57 -7.51
CA PHE A 110 19.32 -2.31 -6.60
C PHE A 110 20.21 -3.58 -6.46
N PRO A 111 21.56 -3.47 -6.43
CA PRO A 111 22.38 -2.27 -6.55
C PRO A 111 22.63 -1.84 -8.00
N ASP A 112 22.48 -2.73 -8.97
CA ASP A 112 22.82 -2.53 -10.37
C ASP A 112 21.58 -2.42 -11.24
N ARG A 113 21.55 -1.43 -12.14
CA ARG A 113 20.45 -1.33 -13.11
C ARG A 113 20.58 -2.43 -14.16
N PRO A 114 19.61 -3.34 -14.30
CA PRO A 114 19.53 -4.18 -15.48
C PRO A 114 19.32 -3.27 -16.70
N ARG A 115 20.20 -3.41 -17.72
CA ARG A 115 20.16 -2.59 -18.93
C ARG A 115 19.38 -3.26 -20.06
N GLY A 116 18.68 -2.45 -20.88
CA GLY A 116 18.04 -2.93 -22.11
C GLY A 116 16.65 -3.55 -21.93
N ALA A 117 16.30 -4.48 -22.82
CA ALA A 117 14.97 -5.11 -22.89
C ALA A 117 14.58 -5.84 -21.60
N ARG A 118 15.56 -6.46 -20.92
CA ARG A 118 15.34 -7.17 -19.65
C ARG A 118 14.77 -6.25 -18.57
N SER A 119 15.23 -4.99 -18.48
CA SER A 119 14.72 -4.01 -17.52
C SER A 119 13.25 -3.66 -17.79
N ARG A 120 12.86 -3.52 -19.08
CA ARG A 120 11.46 -3.20 -19.45
C ARG A 120 10.52 -4.35 -19.14
N TRP A 121 10.92 -5.59 -19.41
CA TRP A 121 10.13 -6.77 -19.09
C TRP A 121 9.97 -6.98 -17.59
N GLN A 122 11.02 -6.76 -16.80
CA GLN A 122 10.96 -6.82 -15.36
C GLN A 122 9.97 -5.77 -14.80
N ALA A 123 10.06 -4.53 -15.27
CA ALA A 123 9.12 -3.48 -14.90
C ALA A 123 7.68 -3.87 -15.28
N ALA A 124 7.45 -4.34 -16.53
CA ALA A 124 6.13 -4.76 -16.97
C ALA A 124 5.54 -5.86 -16.07
N MET A 125 6.33 -6.90 -15.77
CA MET A 125 5.90 -8.02 -14.91
C MET A 125 5.53 -7.56 -13.48
N VAL A 126 6.24 -6.58 -12.94
CA VAL A 126 6.00 -6.05 -11.59
C VAL A 126 4.76 -5.15 -11.54
N TYR A 127 4.61 -4.26 -12.54
CA TYR A 127 3.53 -3.26 -12.53
C TYR A 127 2.23 -3.75 -13.17
N LEU A 128 2.26 -4.75 -14.05
CA LEU A 128 1.06 -5.27 -14.71
C LEU A 128 -0.03 -5.72 -13.71
N PRO A 129 0.28 -6.53 -12.69
CA PRO A 129 -0.71 -6.90 -11.68
C PRO A 129 -1.27 -5.69 -10.93
N ALA A 130 -0.42 -4.70 -10.62
CA ALA A 130 -0.84 -3.46 -9.96
C ALA A 130 -1.84 -2.69 -10.82
N VAL A 131 -1.56 -2.53 -12.11
CA VAL A 131 -2.45 -1.84 -13.06
C VAL A 131 -3.77 -2.58 -13.20
N VAL A 132 -3.75 -3.91 -13.29
CA VAL A 132 -4.97 -4.73 -13.35
C VAL A 132 -5.82 -4.55 -12.10
N LEU A 133 -5.21 -4.62 -10.91
CA LEU A 133 -5.92 -4.41 -9.65
C LEU A 133 -6.50 -3.00 -9.56
N LEU A 134 -5.73 -1.96 -9.90
CA LEU A 134 -6.22 -0.57 -9.92
C LEU A 134 -7.41 -0.40 -10.86
N LEU A 135 -7.34 -1.00 -12.05
CA LEU A 135 -8.42 -0.96 -13.01
C LEU A 135 -9.68 -1.65 -12.48
N LEU A 136 -9.53 -2.82 -11.84
CA LEU A 136 -10.66 -3.54 -11.25
C LEU A 136 -11.31 -2.74 -10.10
N TYR A 137 -10.53 -2.14 -9.21
CA TYR A 137 -11.05 -1.27 -8.16
C TYR A 137 -11.77 -0.03 -8.74
N PHE A 138 -11.20 0.57 -9.78
CA PHE A 138 -11.83 1.69 -10.46
C PHE A 138 -13.16 1.30 -11.11
N LEU A 139 -13.21 0.23 -11.89
CA LEU A 139 -14.44 -0.26 -12.54
C LEU A 139 -15.50 -0.64 -11.51
N LEU A 140 -15.10 -1.22 -10.39
CA LEU A 140 -16.00 -1.55 -9.28
C LEU A 140 -16.58 -0.28 -8.64
N SER A 141 -15.74 0.74 -8.40
CA SER A 141 -16.19 2.01 -7.81
C SER A 141 -17.17 2.79 -8.70
N GLN A 142 -17.05 2.64 -10.03
CA GLN A 142 -17.98 3.25 -11.00
C GLN A 142 -19.24 2.41 -11.24
N GLY A 143 -19.38 1.24 -10.62
CA GLY A 143 -20.52 0.35 -10.86
C GLY A 143 -20.54 -0.25 -12.28
N MET A 144 -19.41 -0.19 -12.99
CA MET A 144 -19.32 -0.68 -14.38
C MET A 144 -19.09 -2.19 -14.47
N LEU A 145 -18.76 -2.84 -13.37
CA LEU A 145 -18.64 -4.30 -13.30
C LEU A 145 -20.04 -4.93 -13.16
N LEU A 146 -20.58 -5.39 -14.28
CA LEU A 146 -21.82 -6.18 -14.33
C LEU A 146 -21.54 -7.62 -13.87
N VAL A 147 -21.29 -7.79 -12.58
CA VAL A 147 -21.08 -9.11 -11.98
C VAL A 147 -22.42 -9.58 -11.39
N LYS A 148 -22.80 -10.83 -11.69
CA LYS A 148 -24.01 -11.44 -11.11
C LYS A 148 -23.87 -11.81 -9.63
N ALA A 149 -22.65 -11.77 -9.10
CA ALA A 149 -22.35 -12.05 -7.70
C ALA A 149 -22.68 -10.86 -6.80
N PRO A 150 -23.04 -11.08 -5.52
CA PRO A 150 -23.21 -10.01 -4.55
C PRO A 150 -21.95 -9.14 -4.43
N LEU A 151 -22.13 -7.83 -4.34
CA LEU A 151 -21.01 -6.87 -4.25
C LEU A 151 -19.99 -7.24 -3.14
N ALA A 152 -20.51 -7.73 -2.02
CA ALA A 152 -19.67 -8.15 -0.89
C ALA A 152 -18.70 -9.30 -1.25
N GLU A 153 -19.12 -10.25 -2.08
CA GLU A 153 -18.26 -11.36 -2.53
C GLU A 153 -17.19 -10.86 -3.50
N VAL A 154 -17.55 -9.94 -4.39
CA VAL A 154 -16.59 -9.35 -5.33
C VAL A 154 -15.52 -8.55 -4.60
N VAL A 155 -15.91 -7.72 -3.64
CA VAL A 155 -14.98 -6.95 -2.79
C VAL A 155 -14.09 -7.90 -2.00
N TRP A 156 -14.67 -8.93 -1.37
CA TRP A 156 -13.92 -9.94 -0.61
C TRP A 156 -12.86 -10.65 -1.47
N PHE A 157 -13.22 -11.04 -2.69
CA PHE A 157 -12.26 -11.65 -3.62
C PHE A 157 -11.15 -10.69 -4.02
N LEU A 158 -11.50 -9.42 -4.30
CA LEU A 158 -10.55 -8.40 -4.71
C LEU A 158 -9.55 -8.09 -3.60
N ASP A 159 -10.02 -8.01 -2.35
CA ASP A 159 -9.16 -7.79 -1.17
C ASP A 159 -8.18 -8.96 -0.96
N ARG A 160 -8.66 -10.21 -1.18
CA ARG A 160 -7.79 -11.39 -1.13
C ARG A 160 -6.75 -11.39 -2.24
N ALA A 161 -7.14 -11.04 -3.47
CA ALA A 161 -6.22 -10.91 -4.59
C ALA A 161 -5.15 -9.84 -4.31
N TRP A 162 -5.55 -8.72 -3.72
CA TRP A 162 -4.64 -7.67 -3.29
C TRP A 162 -3.67 -8.14 -2.21
N LEU A 163 -4.14 -8.85 -1.19
CA LEU A 163 -3.29 -9.41 -0.13
C LEU A 163 -2.28 -10.42 -0.69
N CYS A 164 -2.70 -11.32 -1.59
CA CYS A 164 -1.80 -12.26 -2.26
C CYS A 164 -0.73 -11.54 -3.10
N TYR A 165 -1.13 -10.50 -3.83
CA TYR A 165 -0.23 -9.66 -4.60
C TYR A 165 0.79 -8.94 -3.70
N LEU A 166 0.34 -8.33 -2.62
CA LEU A 166 1.16 -7.66 -1.62
C LEU A 166 2.19 -8.62 -1.02
N ALA A 167 1.74 -9.79 -0.54
CA ALA A 167 2.60 -10.82 0.02
C ALA A 167 3.64 -11.31 -1.02
N GLY A 168 3.20 -11.57 -2.26
CA GLY A 168 4.08 -11.97 -3.35
C GLY A 168 5.18 -10.96 -3.65
N CYS A 169 4.84 -9.67 -3.70
CA CYS A 169 5.82 -8.60 -3.93
C CYS A 169 6.84 -8.47 -2.79
N TYR A 170 6.39 -8.52 -1.53
CA TYR A 170 7.30 -8.40 -0.38
C TYR A 170 8.19 -9.63 -0.22
N ILE A 171 7.64 -10.83 -0.36
CA ILE A 171 8.43 -12.08 -0.32
C ILE A 171 9.42 -12.11 -1.48
N GLY A 172 8.97 -11.78 -2.69
CA GLY A 172 9.83 -11.70 -3.88
C GLY A 172 10.98 -10.70 -3.68
N GLY A 173 10.68 -9.52 -3.15
CA GLY A 173 11.69 -8.52 -2.81
C GLY A 173 12.71 -9.00 -1.78
N ALA A 174 12.25 -9.67 -0.71
CA ALA A 174 13.15 -10.25 0.30
C ALA A 174 14.06 -11.33 -0.29
N ILE A 175 13.54 -12.20 -1.15
CA ILE A 175 14.33 -13.22 -1.87
C ILE A 175 15.38 -12.58 -2.76
N VAL A 176 15.00 -11.56 -3.55
CA VAL A 176 15.94 -10.83 -4.42
C VAL A 176 17.05 -10.18 -3.60
N LEU A 177 16.72 -9.50 -2.50
CA LEU A 177 17.73 -8.91 -1.60
C LEU A 177 18.65 -9.97 -0.98
N ALA A 178 18.12 -11.15 -0.64
CA ALA A 178 18.92 -12.25 -0.13
C ALA A 178 19.92 -12.76 -1.19
N ILE A 179 19.47 -12.92 -2.44
CA ILE A 179 20.33 -13.33 -3.56
C ILE A 179 21.45 -12.30 -3.80
N HIS A 180 21.10 -11.01 -3.85
CA HIS A 180 22.08 -9.94 -4.01
C HIS A 180 23.08 -9.86 -2.84
N HIS A 181 22.60 -10.09 -1.62
CA HIS A 181 23.47 -10.13 -0.44
C HIS A 181 24.52 -11.26 -0.50
N HIS A 182 24.13 -12.45 -0.98
CA HIS A 182 25.04 -13.57 -1.13
C HIS A 182 26.05 -13.39 -2.29
N GLY A 183 25.64 -12.70 -3.36
CA GLY A 183 26.49 -12.42 -4.51
C GLY A 183 27.32 -11.16 -4.43
N ALA A 184 27.25 -10.38 -3.32
CA ALA A 184 28.00 -9.14 -3.19
C ALA A 184 29.43 -9.40 -2.73
N ASP A 185 30.42 -8.97 -3.53
CA ASP A 185 31.85 -9.05 -3.20
C ASP A 185 32.31 -7.87 -2.31
N ASP A 186 31.71 -6.69 -2.51
CA ASP A 186 32.01 -5.50 -1.72
C ASP A 186 31.44 -5.61 -0.30
N PRO A 187 32.28 -5.51 0.76
CA PRO A 187 31.84 -5.62 2.15
C PRO A 187 30.88 -4.48 2.55
N ILE A 188 31.02 -3.28 1.98
CA ILE A 188 30.13 -2.14 2.27
C ILE A 188 28.76 -2.41 1.70
N LEU A 189 28.69 -2.85 0.45
CA LEU A 189 27.44 -3.20 -0.22
C LEU A 189 26.74 -4.37 0.49
N ARG A 190 27.49 -5.40 0.87
CA ARG A 190 26.96 -6.55 1.64
C ARG A 190 26.33 -6.11 2.96
N HIS A 191 26.95 -5.15 3.66
CA HIS A 191 26.41 -4.61 4.90
C HIS A 191 25.10 -3.84 4.69
N GLN A 192 25.02 -3.00 3.66
CA GLN A 192 23.81 -2.29 3.26
C GLN A 192 22.67 -3.25 2.89
N LEU A 193 22.95 -4.27 2.07
CA LEU A 193 21.99 -5.30 1.69
C LEU A 193 21.47 -6.11 2.88
N LYS A 194 22.32 -6.37 3.89
CA LYS A 194 21.92 -7.03 5.14
C LYS A 194 20.84 -6.24 5.88
N TYR A 195 21.00 -4.91 6.00
CA TYR A 195 19.98 -4.07 6.65
C TYR A 195 18.69 -4.00 5.86
N LEU A 196 18.77 -3.82 4.53
CA LEU A 196 17.60 -3.80 3.66
C LEU A 196 16.82 -5.13 3.73
N ARG A 197 17.52 -6.26 3.64
CA ARG A 197 16.92 -7.59 3.76
C ARG A 197 16.26 -7.79 5.12
N ASN A 198 16.95 -7.48 6.20
CA ASN A 198 16.40 -7.65 7.55
C ASN A 198 15.18 -6.75 7.76
N GLY A 199 15.21 -5.51 7.30
CA GLY A 199 14.05 -4.61 7.32
C GLY A 199 12.87 -5.15 6.52
N ALA A 200 13.12 -5.72 5.33
CA ALA A 200 12.09 -6.35 4.52
C ALA A 200 11.46 -7.57 5.23
N VAL A 201 12.28 -8.45 5.82
CA VAL A 201 11.80 -9.62 6.57
C VAL A 201 10.97 -9.21 7.79
N ILE A 202 11.41 -8.21 8.54
CA ILE A 202 10.64 -7.68 9.68
C ILE A 202 9.30 -7.07 9.20
N GLY A 203 9.30 -6.37 8.06
CA GLY A 203 8.09 -5.82 7.47
C GLY A 203 7.08 -6.88 6.99
N ILE A 204 7.54 -8.08 6.65
CA ILE A 204 6.69 -9.21 6.23
C ILE A 204 6.11 -9.95 7.45
N ALA A 205 6.79 -9.95 8.59
CA ALA A 205 6.41 -10.73 9.77
C ALA A 205 4.93 -10.55 10.20
N PRO A 206 4.34 -9.34 10.21
CA PRO A 206 2.92 -9.18 10.55
C PRO A 206 1.97 -9.90 9.60
N PHE A 207 2.33 -10.02 8.32
CA PHE A 207 1.49 -10.70 7.31
C PHE A 207 1.59 -12.23 7.37
N ALA A 208 2.62 -12.77 8.01
CA ALA A 208 2.76 -14.21 8.23
C ALA A 208 1.96 -14.70 9.45
N LEU A 209 1.44 -13.78 10.26
CA LEU A 209 0.67 -14.07 11.49
C LEU A 209 -0.85 -13.94 11.29
N ILE A 210 -1.30 -13.53 10.10
CA ILE A 210 -2.71 -13.41 9.68
C ILE A 210 -3.09 -14.62 8.82
#